data_1cf55ba8b08763db965edf40d5bc51e2
#
_entry.id   1cf55ba8b08763db965edf40d5bc51e2
#
_cell.length_a   1.000
_cell.length_b   1.000
_cell.length_c   1.000
_cell.angle_alpha   90.00
_cell.angle_beta   90.00
_cell.angle_gamma   90.00
#
_symmetry.space_group_name_H-M   'P 1'
#
loop_
_entity.id
_entity.type
_entity.pdbx_description
1 polymer ?
#
loop_
_entity_poly.entity_id
_entity_poly.type
_entity_poly.pdbx_seq_one_letter_code
_entity_poly.pdbx_strand_id
1 'polypeptide(L)'
;MALANEEDMEAFFSDVVRYRPQELNQLASVTKFSRREIQHIYRGFKQECPLGTVDEDRFKHLFSQFFPFGDATKYAQFVFGTFCPPGTNIINFEEFLSSLSLVARGSLHDKIAWIFSLYDINHDGFITKHEMTEVVSAIYELLGHAIEPVLDAGSVERHVNAVFDLIDTNGDGVITLDEMERWCTRDEGNTKSLDMLNTVW
;
A
#
# COMPACT_ATOMS: atom_id res chain seq x y z
N MET A 1 -38.90 16.00 14.25
CA MET A 1 -37.78 15.66 13.37
C MET A 1 -37.25 16.99 12.84
N ALA A 2 -36.26 17.58 13.55
CA ALA A 2 -35.75 18.90 13.23
C ALA A 2 -34.76 18.74 12.07
N LEU A 3 -35.00 19.52 11.01
CA LEU A 3 -34.06 19.69 9.91
C LEU A 3 -32.83 20.42 10.46
N ALA A 4 -31.67 19.81 10.37
CA ALA A 4 -30.41 20.48 10.67
C ALA A 4 -30.31 21.72 9.79
N ASN A 5 -30.07 22.88 10.38
CA ASN A 5 -29.93 24.15 9.68
C ASN A 5 -28.68 24.12 8.78
N GLU A 6 -28.76 24.82 7.64
CA GLU A 6 -27.60 24.99 6.74
C GLU A 6 -26.37 25.55 7.47
N GLU A 7 -26.55 26.36 8.51
CA GLU A 7 -25.48 26.86 9.36
C GLU A 7 -24.78 25.78 10.19
N ASP A 8 -25.51 24.74 10.65
CA ASP A 8 -24.91 23.60 11.33
C ASP A 8 -24.12 22.69 10.38
N MET A 9 -24.57 22.62 9.13
CA MET A 9 -23.85 21.94 8.05
C MET A 9 -22.59 22.71 7.64
N GLU A 10 -22.65 24.03 7.50
CA GLU A 10 -21.47 24.86 7.24
C GLU A 10 -20.47 24.85 8.39
N ALA A 11 -20.92 24.84 9.64
CA ALA A 11 -20.06 24.71 10.81
C ALA A 11 -19.39 23.33 10.85
N PHE A 12 -20.12 22.26 10.52
CA PHE A 12 -19.56 20.90 10.40
C PHE A 12 -18.52 20.77 9.27
N PHE A 13 -18.74 21.48 8.15
CA PHE A 13 -17.78 21.55 7.05
C PHE A 13 -16.64 22.57 7.27
N SER A 14 -16.75 23.48 8.22
CA SER A 14 -15.69 24.45 8.53
C SER A 14 -14.56 23.89 9.39
N ASP A 15 -14.82 22.78 10.10
CA ASP A 15 -13.81 22.06 10.90
C ASP A 15 -12.97 21.08 10.07
N VAL A 16 -13.15 21.13 8.76
CA VAL A 16 -12.31 20.40 7.81
C VAL A 16 -10.91 21.01 7.86
N VAL A 17 -9.97 20.26 8.43
CA VAL A 17 -8.54 20.60 8.52
C VAL A 17 -8.06 21.15 7.16
N ARG A 18 -7.97 22.50 7.06
CA ARG A 18 -7.32 23.15 5.93
C ARG A 18 -5.84 23.26 6.27
N TYR A 19 -5.01 22.48 5.58
CA TYR A 19 -3.57 22.58 5.77
C TYR A 19 -3.09 24.01 5.51
N ARG A 20 -2.47 24.61 6.54
CA ARG A 20 -1.89 25.95 6.46
C ARG A 20 -0.58 25.91 5.65
N PRO A 21 -0.13 27.06 5.08
CA PRO A 21 1.15 27.09 4.34
C PRO A 21 2.36 26.57 5.13
N GLN A 22 2.36 26.69 6.46
CA GLN A 22 3.41 26.17 7.34
C GLN A 22 3.39 24.64 7.42
N GLU A 23 2.20 24.05 7.48
CA GLU A 23 2.00 22.60 7.48
C GLU A 23 2.40 21.98 6.12
N LEU A 24 2.08 22.67 5.01
CA LEU A 24 2.53 22.26 3.67
C LEU A 24 4.06 22.24 3.54
N ASN A 25 4.76 23.19 4.21
CA ASN A 25 6.22 23.21 4.23
C ASN A 25 6.78 22.03 5.03
N GLN A 26 6.15 21.72 6.15
CA GLN A 26 6.53 20.58 6.97
C GLN A 26 6.33 19.27 6.19
N LEU A 27 5.17 19.08 5.56
CA LEU A 27 4.91 17.93 4.72
C LEU A 27 5.91 17.81 3.55
N ALA A 28 6.25 18.93 2.90
CA ALA A 28 7.25 18.93 1.82
C ALA A 28 8.68 18.64 2.33
N SER A 29 8.97 18.85 3.61
CA SER A 29 10.29 18.55 4.19
C SER A 29 10.43 17.06 4.60
N VAL A 30 9.32 16.41 4.97
CA VAL A 30 9.32 15.00 5.42
C VAL A 30 8.93 14.02 4.32
N THR A 31 8.33 14.50 3.23
CA THR A 31 7.99 13.70 2.05
C THR A 31 8.87 14.11 0.86
N LYS A 32 8.95 13.24 -0.15
CA LYS A 32 9.68 13.54 -1.39
C LYS A 32 8.81 14.28 -2.44
N PHE A 33 7.72 14.93 -2.00
CA PHE A 33 6.80 15.69 -2.85
C PHE A 33 7.03 17.20 -2.71
N SER A 34 6.91 17.90 -3.83
CA SER A 34 6.85 19.36 -3.84
C SER A 34 5.51 19.86 -3.29
N ARG A 35 5.47 21.11 -2.82
CA ARG A 35 4.23 21.74 -2.34
C ARG A 35 3.07 21.67 -3.36
N ARG A 36 3.37 21.82 -4.67
CA ARG A 36 2.36 21.76 -5.73
C ARG A 36 1.76 20.38 -5.85
N GLU A 37 2.59 19.33 -5.77
CA GLU A 37 2.15 17.95 -5.78
C GLU A 37 1.32 17.65 -4.54
N ILE A 38 1.76 18.05 -3.35
CA ILE A 38 1.00 17.88 -2.10
C ILE A 38 -0.37 18.53 -2.20
N GLN A 39 -0.46 19.76 -2.72
CA GLN A 39 -1.73 20.43 -2.93
C GLN A 39 -2.64 19.72 -3.92
N HIS A 40 -2.07 19.10 -4.97
CA HIS A 40 -2.83 18.32 -5.95
C HIS A 40 -3.36 17.04 -5.32
N ILE A 41 -2.49 16.28 -4.64
CA ILE A 41 -2.85 15.04 -3.94
C ILE A 41 -3.91 15.33 -2.86
N TYR A 42 -3.75 16.43 -2.10
CA TYR A 42 -4.71 16.83 -1.07
C TYR A 42 -6.11 17.10 -1.64
N ARG A 43 -6.19 17.79 -2.79
CA ARG A 43 -7.49 18.04 -3.43
C ARG A 43 -8.18 16.74 -3.83
N GLY A 44 -7.46 15.81 -4.45
CA GLY A 44 -7.98 14.49 -4.79
C GLY A 44 -8.42 13.72 -3.54
N PHE A 45 -7.54 13.67 -2.52
CA PHE A 45 -7.87 13.03 -1.26
C PHE A 45 -9.13 13.62 -0.60
N LYS A 46 -9.28 14.94 -0.58
CA LYS A 46 -10.46 15.62 0.01
C LYS A 46 -11.74 15.40 -0.79
N GLN A 47 -11.66 15.24 -2.10
CA GLN A 47 -12.84 14.90 -2.92
C GLN A 47 -13.37 13.52 -2.55
N GLU A 48 -12.48 12.55 -2.36
CA GLU A 48 -12.84 11.18 -2.03
C GLU A 48 -13.06 10.95 -0.53
N CYS A 49 -12.36 11.69 0.31
CA CYS A 49 -12.40 11.60 1.77
C CYS A 49 -12.73 12.97 2.39
N PRO A 50 -13.99 13.44 2.32
CA PRO A 50 -14.39 14.78 2.80
C PRO A 50 -14.07 15.03 4.28
N LEU A 51 -14.13 13.98 5.11
CA LEU A 51 -13.81 14.03 6.54
C LEU A 51 -12.31 14.13 6.83
N GLY A 52 -11.45 13.99 5.81
CA GLY A 52 -9.99 14.08 5.96
C GLY A 52 -9.33 12.79 6.44
N THR A 53 -10.10 11.71 6.52
CA THR A 53 -9.64 10.35 6.87
C THR A 53 -10.27 9.33 5.95
N VAL A 54 -9.61 8.19 5.78
CA VAL A 54 -10.11 7.04 5.03
C VAL A 54 -10.04 5.81 5.93
N ASP A 55 -11.12 5.05 6.00
CA ASP A 55 -11.18 3.73 6.61
C ASP A 55 -10.89 2.63 5.58
N GLU A 56 -10.78 1.40 6.04
CA GLU A 56 -10.43 0.25 5.21
C GLU A 56 -11.44 0.02 4.07
N ASP A 57 -12.74 0.11 4.33
CA ASP A 57 -13.76 -0.14 3.32
C ASP A 57 -13.75 0.94 2.22
N ARG A 58 -13.59 2.20 2.61
CA ARG A 58 -13.45 3.30 1.66
C ARG A 58 -12.16 3.17 0.87
N PHE A 59 -11.06 2.80 1.51
CA PHE A 59 -9.78 2.57 0.83
C PHE A 59 -9.90 1.47 -0.22
N LYS A 60 -10.48 0.32 0.11
CA LYS A 60 -10.75 -0.79 -0.82
C LYS A 60 -11.60 -0.33 -2.02
N HIS A 61 -12.65 0.44 -1.74
CA HIS A 61 -13.51 0.99 -2.80
C HIS A 61 -12.73 1.91 -3.75
N LEU A 62 -11.93 2.82 -3.22
CA LEU A 62 -11.11 3.73 -4.03
C LEU A 62 -10.04 2.96 -4.81
N PHE A 63 -9.40 2.01 -4.17
CA PHE A 63 -8.36 1.19 -4.76
C PHE A 63 -8.90 0.35 -5.94
N SER A 64 -10.10 -0.21 -5.81
CA SER A 64 -10.74 -1.01 -6.86
C SER A 64 -11.03 -0.23 -8.15
N GLN A 65 -11.15 1.10 -8.09
CA GLN A 65 -11.35 1.94 -9.27
C GLN A 65 -10.14 1.96 -10.21
N PHE A 66 -8.94 1.70 -9.68
CA PHE A 66 -7.72 1.62 -10.47
C PHE A 66 -7.53 0.25 -11.12
N PHE A 67 -8.25 -0.78 -10.65
CA PHE A 67 -8.11 -2.16 -11.10
C PHE A 67 -9.46 -2.75 -11.55
N PRO A 68 -10.04 -2.24 -12.66
CA PRO A 68 -11.40 -2.63 -13.06
C PRO A 68 -11.52 -4.06 -13.60
N PHE A 69 -10.41 -4.76 -13.84
CA PHE A 69 -10.39 -6.09 -14.47
C PHE A 69 -10.16 -7.24 -13.48
N GLY A 70 -9.93 -6.95 -12.22
CA GLY A 70 -9.67 -7.93 -11.16
C GLY A 70 -10.36 -7.59 -9.85
N ASP A 71 -10.20 -8.48 -8.86
CA ASP A 71 -10.64 -8.24 -7.49
C ASP A 71 -9.49 -7.64 -6.67
N ALA A 72 -9.62 -6.34 -6.38
CA ALA A 72 -8.63 -5.60 -5.61
C ALA A 72 -8.80 -5.73 -4.09
N THR A 73 -9.86 -6.38 -3.60
CA THR A 73 -10.31 -6.32 -2.21
C THR A 73 -9.24 -6.77 -1.22
N LYS A 74 -8.67 -7.95 -1.41
CA LYS A 74 -7.64 -8.51 -0.53
C LYS A 74 -6.32 -7.74 -0.60
N TYR A 75 -5.88 -7.42 -1.80
CA TYR A 75 -4.62 -6.68 -1.96
C TYR A 75 -4.71 -5.28 -1.36
N ALA A 76 -5.83 -4.58 -1.56
CA ALA A 76 -6.10 -3.29 -0.93
C ALA A 76 -6.11 -3.36 0.60
N GLN A 77 -6.57 -4.47 1.17
CA GLN A 77 -6.54 -4.72 2.62
C GLN A 77 -5.10 -4.80 3.13
N PHE A 78 -4.23 -5.56 2.47
CA PHE A 78 -2.82 -5.66 2.84
C PHE A 78 -2.12 -4.29 2.74
N VAL A 79 -2.34 -3.56 1.66
CA VAL A 79 -1.80 -2.20 1.47
C VAL A 79 -2.30 -1.26 2.56
N PHE A 80 -3.61 -1.28 2.87
CA PHE A 80 -4.18 -0.49 3.95
C PHE A 80 -3.49 -0.77 5.28
N GLY A 81 -3.25 -2.04 5.59
CA GLY A 81 -2.54 -2.46 6.81
C GLY A 81 -1.13 -1.85 6.93
N THR A 82 -0.41 -1.70 5.81
CA THR A 82 0.93 -1.06 5.81
C THR A 82 0.89 0.46 5.94
N PHE A 83 -0.23 1.10 5.57
CA PHE A 83 -0.42 2.56 5.63
C PHE A 83 -1.04 3.00 6.95
N CYS A 84 -1.81 2.11 7.58
CA CYS A 84 -2.56 2.42 8.78
C CYS A 84 -1.66 2.32 10.02
N PRO A 85 -1.64 3.35 10.89
CA PRO A 85 -0.89 3.28 12.13
C PRO A 85 -1.38 2.16 13.04
N PRO A 86 -0.47 1.48 13.78
CA PRO A 86 -0.86 0.42 14.70
C PRO A 86 -1.94 0.87 15.70
N GLY A 87 -2.98 0.04 15.83
CA GLY A 87 -4.08 0.29 16.78
C GLY A 87 -5.14 1.30 16.31
N THR A 88 -5.04 1.78 15.05
CA THR A 88 -6.09 2.57 14.40
C THR A 88 -6.70 1.78 13.25
N ASN A 89 -7.89 2.18 12.77
CA ASN A 89 -8.52 1.63 11.57
C ASN A 89 -8.81 2.75 10.56
N ILE A 90 -8.11 3.84 10.66
CA ILE A 90 -8.24 5.01 9.79
C ILE A 90 -6.86 5.55 9.43
N ILE A 91 -6.76 6.09 8.22
CA ILE A 91 -5.57 6.78 7.71
C ILE A 91 -5.94 8.23 7.49
N ASN A 92 -5.20 9.17 8.06
CA ASN A 92 -5.33 10.59 7.77
C ASN A 92 -4.48 10.98 6.55
N PHE A 93 -4.61 12.25 6.11
CA PHE A 93 -3.88 12.71 4.93
C PHE A 93 -2.36 12.67 5.07
N GLU A 94 -1.80 12.96 6.25
CA GLU A 94 -0.35 12.94 6.48
C GLU A 94 0.22 11.52 6.39
N GLU A 95 -0.47 10.58 7.00
CA GLU A 95 -0.13 9.16 6.96
C GLU A 95 -0.20 8.63 5.53
N PHE A 96 -1.30 8.95 4.81
CA PHE A 96 -1.46 8.60 3.41
C PHE A 96 -0.34 9.16 2.53
N LEU A 97 -0.03 10.47 2.69
CA LEU A 97 1.01 11.13 1.90
C LEU A 97 2.40 10.59 2.20
N SER A 98 2.70 10.28 3.47
CA SER A 98 3.97 9.71 3.90
C SER A 98 4.18 8.32 3.31
N SER A 99 3.18 7.45 3.41
CA SER A 99 3.21 6.11 2.82
C SER A 99 3.31 6.15 1.30
N LEU A 100 2.54 7.03 0.65
CA LEU A 100 2.64 7.25 -0.80
C LEU A 100 4.03 7.74 -1.22
N SER A 101 4.65 8.64 -0.44
CA SER A 101 6.02 9.12 -0.69
C SER A 101 7.05 8.01 -0.58
N LEU A 102 6.90 7.12 0.40
CA LEU A 102 7.78 5.98 0.60
C LEU A 102 7.66 5.01 -0.58
N VAL A 103 6.46 4.62 -0.94
CA VAL A 103 6.22 3.66 -2.03
C VAL A 103 6.66 4.22 -3.38
N ALA A 104 6.24 5.45 -3.72
CA ALA A 104 6.50 6.02 -5.04
C ALA A 104 7.94 6.54 -5.20
N ARG A 105 8.55 7.08 -4.15
CA ARG A 105 9.82 7.83 -4.20
C ARG A 105 10.84 7.41 -3.15
N GLY A 106 10.57 6.36 -2.40
CA GLY A 106 11.50 5.77 -1.45
C GLY A 106 12.80 5.31 -2.12
N SER A 107 13.86 5.17 -1.34
CA SER A 107 15.07 4.46 -1.77
C SER A 107 14.74 2.99 -2.03
N LEU A 108 15.65 2.26 -2.68
CA LEU A 108 15.47 0.81 -2.85
C LEU A 108 15.28 0.11 -1.50
N HIS A 109 16.05 0.48 -0.49
CA HIS A 109 15.90 -0.04 0.88
C HIS A 109 14.51 0.26 1.47
N ASP A 110 14.03 1.52 1.34
CA ASP A 110 12.69 1.90 1.82
C ASP A 110 11.59 1.04 1.16
N LYS A 111 11.72 0.81 -0.14
CA LYS A 111 10.77 0.02 -0.93
C LYS A 111 10.80 -1.45 -0.54
N ILE A 112 11.99 -2.04 -0.35
CA ILE A 112 12.14 -3.43 0.09
C ILE A 112 11.53 -3.60 1.49
N ALA A 113 11.81 -2.68 2.41
CA ALA A 113 11.24 -2.72 3.76
C ALA A 113 9.71 -2.60 3.73
N TRP A 114 9.15 -1.76 2.85
CA TRP A 114 7.70 -1.67 2.67
C TRP A 114 7.10 -2.95 2.08
N ILE A 115 7.73 -3.52 1.04
CA ILE A 115 7.28 -4.80 0.46
C ILE A 115 7.36 -5.91 1.51
N PHE A 116 8.42 -5.95 2.31
CA PHE A 116 8.53 -6.90 3.41
C PHE A 116 7.34 -6.77 4.37
N SER A 117 7.01 -5.55 4.80
CA SER A 117 5.86 -5.31 5.69
C SER A 117 4.50 -5.64 5.06
N LEU A 118 4.40 -5.63 3.73
CA LEU A 118 3.20 -6.04 2.99
C LEU A 118 3.01 -7.57 3.02
N TYR A 119 4.11 -8.31 3.02
CA TYR A 119 4.10 -9.77 3.07
C TYR A 119 4.09 -10.33 4.50
N ASP A 120 4.64 -9.63 5.47
CA ASP A 120 4.60 -9.94 6.91
C ASP A 120 3.21 -9.52 7.47
N ILE A 121 2.20 -10.35 7.22
CA ILE A 121 0.79 -10.03 7.50
C ILE A 121 0.53 -9.94 9.01
N ASN A 122 1.21 -10.77 9.80
CA ASN A 122 1.03 -10.85 11.25
C ASN A 122 1.98 -9.91 12.02
N HIS A 123 2.93 -9.24 11.30
CA HIS A 123 3.92 -8.31 11.84
C HIS A 123 4.84 -8.94 12.92
N ASP A 124 5.23 -10.20 12.73
CA ASP A 124 6.17 -10.90 13.62
C ASP A 124 7.65 -10.74 13.21
N GLY A 125 7.91 -10.08 12.07
CA GLY A 125 9.25 -9.82 11.55
C GLY A 125 9.77 -10.94 10.64
N PHE A 126 8.92 -11.87 10.24
CA PHE A 126 9.23 -12.97 9.34
C PHE A 126 8.14 -13.11 8.28
N ILE A 127 8.51 -13.59 7.09
CA ILE A 127 7.54 -13.97 6.05
C ILE A 127 7.53 -15.49 5.94
N THR A 128 6.39 -16.10 6.18
CA THR A 128 6.16 -17.53 5.97
C THR A 128 5.72 -17.82 4.53
N LYS A 129 5.85 -19.07 4.08
CA LYS A 129 5.29 -19.50 2.78
C LYS A 129 3.78 -19.26 2.68
N HIS A 130 3.06 -19.38 3.80
CA HIS A 130 1.62 -19.15 3.85
C HIS A 130 1.29 -17.68 3.56
N GLU A 131 1.93 -16.75 4.25
CA GLU A 131 1.76 -15.31 4.04
C GLU A 131 2.14 -14.90 2.61
N MET A 132 3.28 -15.39 2.11
CA MET A 132 3.66 -15.16 0.73
C MET A 132 2.58 -15.66 -0.25
N THR A 133 2.00 -16.84 0.00
CA THR A 133 0.93 -17.39 -0.83
C THR A 133 -0.31 -16.52 -0.80
N GLU A 134 -0.70 -16.00 0.38
CA GLU A 134 -1.87 -15.12 0.52
C GLU A 134 -1.70 -13.81 -0.26
N VAL A 135 -0.55 -13.15 -0.13
CA VAL A 135 -0.29 -11.90 -0.84
C VAL A 135 -0.18 -12.13 -2.35
N VAL A 136 0.56 -13.16 -2.79
CA VAL A 136 0.68 -13.49 -4.22
C VAL A 136 -0.68 -13.86 -4.82
N SER A 137 -1.52 -14.62 -4.10
CA SER A 137 -2.89 -14.92 -4.55
C SER A 137 -3.71 -13.64 -4.73
N ALA A 138 -3.63 -12.72 -3.77
CA ALA A 138 -4.32 -11.44 -3.86
C ALA A 138 -3.83 -10.57 -5.04
N ILE A 139 -2.54 -10.63 -5.38
CA ILE A 139 -1.98 -9.96 -6.56
C ILE A 139 -2.56 -10.58 -7.85
N TYR A 140 -2.68 -11.90 -7.92
CA TYR A 140 -3.28 -12.55 -9.09
C TYR A 140 -4.78 -12.26 -9.21
N GLU A 141 -5.52 -12.22 -8.09
CA GLU A 141 -6.92 -11.78 -8.06
C GLU A 141 -7.06 -10.33 -8.56
N LEU A 142 -6.17 -9.45 -8.12
CA LEU A 142 -6.10 -8.05 -8.55
C LEU A 142 -5.86 -7.89 -10.06
N LEU A 143 -4.98 -8.69 -10.63
CA LEU A 143 -4.63 -8.65 -12.05
C LEU A 143 -5.71 -9.33 -12.92
N GLY A 144 -6.47 -10.27 -12.36
CA GLY A 144 -7.60 -10.93 -13.00
C GLY A 144 -7.28 -11.44 -14.40
N HIS A 145 -8.14 -11.11 -15.36
CA HIS A 145 -7.99 -11.53 -16.78
C HIS A 145 -6.89 -10.79 -17.56
N ALA A 146 -6.16 -9.87 -16.93
CA ALA A 146 -5.04 -9.17 -17.57
C ALA A 146 -3.82 -10.10 -17.76
N ILE A 147 -3.81 -11.26 -17.10
CA ILE A 147 -2.76 -12.29 -17.24
C ILE A 147 -3.28 -13.46 -18.07
N GLU A 148 -2.68 -13.69 -19.23
CA GLU A 148 -2.86 -14.93 -20.01
C GLU A 148 -1.57 -15.79 -19.92
N PRO A 149 -1.66 -17.08 -19.63
CA PRO A 149 -2.85 -17.89 -19.34
C PRO A 149 -3.39 -17.67 -17.92
N VAL A 150 -4.71 -17.85 -17.72
CA VAL A 150 -5.34 -17.85 -16.40
C VAL A 150 -4.61 -18.85 -15.50
N LEU A 151 -3.99 -18.38 -14.44
CA LEU A 151 -3.19 -19.19 -13.54
C LEU A 151 -4.13 -19.97 -12.61
N ASP A 152 -3.93 -21.27 -12.52
CA ASP A 152 -4.61 -22.10 -11.53
C ASP A 152 -3.96 -21.99 -10.14
N ALA A 153 -4.65 -22.44 -9.11
CA ALA A 153 -4.14 -22.42 -7.73
C ALA A 153 -2.79 -23.15 -7.59
N GLY A 154 -2.57 -24.21 -8.37
CA GLY A 154 -1.30 -24.94 -8.41
C GLY A 154 -0.17 -24.14 -9.04
N SER A 155 -0.48 -23.17 -9.90
CA SER A 155 0.52 -22.24 -10.46
C SER A 155 1.03 -21.24 -9.45
N VAL A 156 0.13 -20.69 -8.60
CA VAL A 156 0.51 -19.80 -7.49
C VAL A 156 1.44 -20.50 -6.52
N GLU A 157 1.08 -21.69 -6.07
CA GLU A 157 1.87 -22.46 -5.11
C GLU A 157 3.25 -22.81 -5.66
N ARG A 158 3.34 -23.25 -6.92
CA ARG A 158 4.63 -23.52 -7.59
C ARG A 158 5.49 -22.28 -7.69
N HIS A 159 4.89 -21.14 -8.03
CA HIS A 159 5.60 -19.85 -8.13
C HIS A 159 6.14 -19.43 -6.76
N VAL A 160 5.29 -19.46 -5.73
CA VAL A 160 5.68 -19.12 -4.35
C VAL A 160 6.79 -20.03 -3.87
N ASN A 161 6.67 -21.36 -4.03
CA ASN A 161 7.72 -22.28 -3.61
C ASN A 161 9.06 -21.96 -4.29
N ALA A 162 9.06 -21.71 -5.59
CA ALA A 162 10.28 -21.41 -6.34
C ALA A 162 10.94 -20.11 -5.87
N VAL A 163 10.16 -19.05 -5.63
CA VAL A 163 10.70 -17.75 -5.17
C VAL A 163 11.11 -17.81 -3.70
N PHE A 164 10.31 -18.46 -2.86
CA PHE A 164 10.60 -18.61 -1.43
C PHE A 164 11.93 -19.32 -1.21
N ASP A 165 12.16 -20.46 -1.88
CA ASP A 165 13.39 -21.25 -1.75
C ASP A 165 14.64 -20.51 -2.29
N LEU A 166 14.48 -19.46 -3.11
CA LEU A 166 15.57 -18.60 -3.56
C LEU A 166 15.92 -17.52 -2.54
N ILE A 167 14.94 -17.07 -1.74
CA ILE A 167 15.12 -15.99 -0.75
C ILE A 167 15.55 -16.58 0.61
N ASP A 168 14.89 -17.66 1.06
CA ASP A 168 15.22 -18.39 2.28
C ASP A 168 16.58 -19.13 2.11
N THR A 169 17.65 -18.39 2.33
CA THR A 169 19.01 -18.89 2.06
C THR A 169 19.54 -19.82 3.15
N ASN A 170 19.00 -19.73 4.36
CA ASN A 170 19.41 -20.56 5.50
C ASN A 170 18.55 -21.84 5.64
N GLY A 171 17.39 -21.90 4.94
CA GLY A 171 16.49 -23.04 4.90
C GLY A 171 15.71 -23.24 6.20
N ASP A 172 15.46 -22.17 6.98
CA ASP A 172 14.72 -22.26 8.25
C ASP A 172 13.19 -22.20 8.08
N GLY A 173 12.71 -21.97 6.84
CA GLY A 173 11.28 -21.97 6.50
C GLY A 173 10.60 -20.63 6.70
N VAL A 174 11.35 -19.56 6.96
CA VAL A 174 10.88 -18.17 7.01
C VAL A 174 11.86 -17.27 6.27
N ILE A 175 11.38 -16.11 5.79
CA ILE A 175 12.21 -15.08 5.16
C ILE A 175 12.34 -13.92 6.13
N THR A 176 13.56 -13.48 6.39
CA THR A 176 13.90 -12.27 7.13
C THR A 176 14.07 -11.07 6.18
N LEU A 177 13.97 -9.85 6.71
CA LEU A 177 14.25 -8.63 5.93
C LEU A 177 15.66 -8.65 5.33
N ASP A 178 16.66 -9.11 6.09
CA ASP A 178 18.05 -9.22 5.63
C ASP A 178 18.22 -10.20 4.44
N GLU A 179 17.46 -11.29 4.41
CA GLU A 179 17.46 -12.24 3.29
C GLU A 179 16.82 -11.65 2.07
N MET A 180 15.67 -10.98 2.25
CA MET A 180 14.98 -10.28 1.18
C MET A 180 15.84 -9.15 0.58
N GLU A 181 16.51 -8.35 1.40
CA GLU A 181 17.43 -7.31 0.93
C GLU A 181 18.62 -7.90 0.15
N ARG A 182 19.24 -8.95 0.66
CA ARG A 182 20.33 -9.64 -0.03
C ARG A 182 19.90 -10.21 -1.36
N TRP A 183 18.71 -10.81 -1.43
CA TRP A 183 18.17 -11.34 -2.67
C TRP A 183 17.87 -10.24 -3.69
N CYS A 184 17.21 -9.17 -3.27
CA CYS A 184 16.86 -8.02 -4.12
C CYS A 184 18.09 -7.28 -4.68
N THR A 185 19.18 -7.19 -3.89
CA THR A 185 20.39 -6.45 -4.27
C THR A 185 21.43 -7.30 -5.02
N ARG A 186 21.24 -8.62 -5.06
CA ARG A 186 22.22 -9.56 -5.66
C ARG A 186 22.27 -9.49 -7.18
N ASP A 187 21.17 -9.16 -7.84
CA ASP A 187 21.07 -9.14 -9.29
C ASP A 187 20.13 -8.01 -9.74
N GLU A 188 20.50 -7.28 -10.81
CA GLU A 188 19.63 -6.28 -11.44
C GLU A 188 18.30 -6.88 -11.95
N GLY A 189 18.28 -8.17 -12.26
CA GLY A 189 17.06 -8.91 -12.62
C GLY A 189 16.06 -9.00 -11.47
N ASN A 190 16.54 -9.21 -10.24
CA ASN A 190 15.69 -9.29 -9.04
C ASN A 190 15.11 -7.92 -8.69
N THR A 191 15.88 -6.86 -8.88
CA THR A 191 15.40 -5.47 -8.71
C THR A 191 14.28 -5.16 -9.71
N LYS A 192 14.36 -5.64 -10.96
CA LYS A 192 13.28 -5.50 -11.97
C LYS A 192 12.03 -6.30 -11.61
N SER A 193 12.17 -7.43 -10.93
CA SER A 193 11.00 -8.18 -10.42
C SER A 193 10.27 -7.41 -9.32
N LEU A 194 11.00 -6.65 -8.49
CA LEU A 194 10.40 -5.70 -7.55
C LEU A 194 9.71 -4.53 -8.27
N ASP A 195 10.26 -4.07 -9.39
CA ASP A 195 9.61 -3.03 -10.21
C ASP A 195 8.31 -3.54 -10.85
N MET A 196 8.17 -4.83 -11.14
CA MET A 196 6.89 -5.43 -11.53
C MET A 196 5.85 -5.37 -10.40
N LEU A 197 6.26 -5.56 -9.14
CA LEU A 197 5.41 -5.34 -7.97
C LEU A 197 5.11 -3.85 -7.73
N ASN A 198 6.01 -2.96 -8.16
CA ASN A 198 5.81 -1.51 -8.20
C ASN A 198 4.95 -1.01 -9.36
N THR A 199 4.72 -1.82 -10.41
CA THR A 199 3.93 -1.40 -11.59
C THR A 199 2.43 -1.30 -11.26
N VAL A 200 2.05 -1.65 -10.05
CA VAL A 200 0.71 -1.49 -9.51
C VAL A 200 0.45 -0.04 -9.01
N TRP A 201 1.48 0.84 -9.02
CA TRP A 201 1.39 2.24 -8.54
C TRP A 201 1.79 3.26 -9.64
#